data_4e6357e238baedb53595d09d97c9d9a4
#
_entry.id   4e6357e238baedb53595d09d97c9d9a4
#
_cell.length_a   1.000
_cell.length_b   1.000
_cell.length_c   1.000
_cell.angle_alpha   90.00
_cell.angle_beta   90.00
_cell.angle_gamma   90.00
#
_symmetry.space_group_name_H-M   'P 1'
#
loop_
_entity.id
_entity.type
_entity.pdbx_description
1 polymer ?
#
loop_
_entity_poly.entity_id
_entity_poly.type
_entity_poly.pdbx_seq_one_letter_code
_entity_poly.pdbx_strand_id
1 'polypeptide(L)'
;MKAFSITLFAAIAFAVCGCNAEDKAKPVNDIKPKDLSKLSKEELAKQLDKEAFNVCIMGGTERPFTNKYWDNHEEGIYVDIISGKPLFASAHKFESGSGWPSFFDPIDKAEIVEHRDTSAGMTRVEVRAKTSNAHLGHLFDDGRDVKTGKVTPTGMRYCINSAALKFIPRSKLKEAGLGEVETKVFGAGK
;
A
#
# COMPACT_ATOMS: atom_id res chain seq x y z
N MET A 1 -68.44 17.94 46.27
CA MET A 1 -67.10 18.54 45.95
C MET A 1 -66.31 17.50 45.17
N LYS A 2 -66.16 17.72 43.87
CA LYS A 2 -65.47 16.77 42.91
C LYS A 2 -64.07 17.26 42.68
N ALA A 3 -63.09 16.43 43.06
CA ALA A 3 -61.66 16.70 42.80
C ALA A 3 -61.30 16.30 41.36
N PHE A 4 -60.80 17.21 40.58
CA PHE A 4 -60.22 16.97 39.25
C PHE A 4 -58.74 16.58 39.38
N SER A 5 -58.46 15.38 38.93
CA SER A 5 -57.05 14.91 38.82
C SER A 5 -56.52 15.28 37.43
N ILE A 6 -55.46 16.08 37.41
CA ILE A 6 -54.76 16.48 36.18
C ILE A 6 -53.59 15.52 35.98
N THR A 7 -53.71 14.66 34.96
CA THR A 7 -52.60 13.76 34.54
C THR A 7 -51.69 14.50 33.58
N LEU A 8 -50.43 14.70 34.02
CA LEU A 8 -49.38 15.33 33.23
C LEU A 8 -48.74 14.28 32.34
N PHE A 9 -48.93 14.37 31.01
CA PHE A 9 -48.21 13.58 30.02
C PHE A 9 -46.82 14.21 29.76
N ALA A 10 -45.78 13.51 30.19
CA ALA A 10 -44.42 13.87 29.82
C ALA A 10 -44.10 13.28 28.43
N ALA A 11 -43.97 14.12 27.42
CA ALA A 11 -43.49 13.73 26.09
C ALA A 11 -41.97 13.55 26.14
N ILE A 12 -41.50 12.29 26.01
CA ILE A 12 -40.07 11.98 25.83
C ILE A 12 -39.75 12.17 24.36
N ALA A 13 -39.02 13.24 24.03
CA ALA A 13 -38.46 13.44 22.72
C ALA A 13 -37.22 12.54 22.55
N PHE A 14 -37.32 11.52 21.71
CA PHE A 14 -36.17 10.76 21.23
C PHE A 14 -35.41 11.61 20.23
N ALA A 15 -34.27 12.12 20.65
CA ALA A 15 -33.27 12.71 19.73
C ALA A 15 -32.58 11.57 18.95
N VAL A 16 -32.99 11.38 17.70
CA VAL A 16 -32.30 10.49 16.77
C VAL A 16 -31.00 11.23 16.37
N CYS A 17 -29.90 10.81 16.99
CA CYS A 17 -28.55 11.23 16.58
C CYS A 17 -28.23 10.53 15.25
N GLY A 18 -28.54 11.21 14.15
CA GLY A 18 -28.13 10.80 12.81
C GLY A 18 -26.64 10.98 12.65
N CYS A 19 -25.86 9.91 12.83
CA CYS A 19 -24.47 9.86 12.36
C CYS A 19 -24.48 9.78 10.83
N ASN A 20 -24.53 10.92 10.16
CA ASN A 20 -24.12 11.00 8.77
C ASN A 20 -22.59 10.90 8.73
N ALA A 21 -22.08 9.68 8.59
CA ALA A 21 -20.76 9.46 8.07
C ALA A 21 -20.81 9.79 6.56
N GLU A 22 -20.67 11.07 6.22
CA GLU A 22 -20.29 11.47 4.88
C GLU A 22 -18.88 10.95 4.64
N ASP A 23 -18.80 9.81 3.96
CA ASP A 23 -17.58 9.32 3.35
C ASP A 23 -17.18 10.34 2.27
N LYS A 24 -16.42 11.38 2.70
CA LYS A 24 -15.90 12.41 1.80
C LYS A 24 -14.93 11.70 0.86
N ALA A 25 -15.42 11.33 -0.33
CA ALA A 25 -14.60 10.87 -1.43
C ALA A 25 -13.40 11.85 -1.57
N LYS A 26 -12.19 11.34 -1.38
CA LYS A 26 -10.97 12.14 -1.54
C LYS A 26 -10.94 12.74 -2.95
N PRO A 27 -10.53 14.01 -3.11
CA PRO A 27 -10.55 14.66 -4.39
C PRO A 27 -9.71 13.88 -5.42
N VAL A 28 -10.19 13.85 -6.66
CA VAL A 28 -9.61 13.13 -7.82
C VAL A 28 -8.10 13.37 -8.01
N ASN A 29 -7.59 14.51 -7.58
CA ASN A 29 -6.16 14.85 -7.62
C ASN A 29 -5.25 13.96 -6.74
N ASP A 30 -5.79 13.20 -5.78
CA ASP A 30 -5.01 12.31 -4.92
C ASP A 30 -4.76 10.92 -5.54
N ILE A 31 -5.44 10.58 -6.63
CA ILE A 31 -5.32 9.26 -7.28
C ILE A 31 -4.08 9.19 -8.16
N LYS A 32 -3.80 10.26 -8.92
CA LYS A 32 -2.61 10.32 -9.78
C LYS A 32 -1.33 10.36 -8.92
N PRO A 33 -0.38 9.42 -9.13
CA PRO A 33 0.89 9.44 -8.42
C PRO A 33 1.63 10.75 -8.71
N LYS A 34 2.19 11.36 -7.65
CA LYS A 34 3.07 12.52 -7.77
C LYS A 34 4.51 12.04 -7.94
N ASP A 35 5.26 12.69 -8.81
CA ASP A 35 6.71 12.46 -8.90
C ASP A 35 7.44 13.45 -7.98
N LEU A 36 7.95 12.91 -6.88
CA LEU A 36 8.75 13.63 -5.87
C LEU A 36 10.24 13.27 -5.97
N SER A 37 10.67 12.49 -6.97
CA SER A 37 12.03 11.94 -7.07
C SER A 37 13.14 12.99 -7.21
N LYS A 38 12.77 14.21 -7.57
CA LYS A 38 13.71 15.34 -7.71
C LYS A 38 13.84 16.20 -6.47
N LEU A 39 13.06 15.91 -5.42
CA LEU A 39 13.11 16.67 -4.18
C LEU A 39 14.33 16.29 -3.34
N SER A 40 14.86 17.26 -2.60
CA SER A 40 15.88 17.02 -1.59
C SER A 40 15.35 16.18 -0.42
N LYS A 41 16.25 15.62 0.39
CA LYS A 41 15.89 14.85 1.57
C LYS A 41 15.04 15.67 2.56
N GLU A 42 15.36 16.95 2.72
CA GLU A 42 14.66 17.89 3.59
C GLU A 42 13.24 18.21 3.07
N GLU A 43 13.06 18.27 1.76
CA GLU A 43 11.76 18.45 1.12
C GLU A 43 10.92 17.18 1.21
N LEU A 44 11.53 16.00 0.97
CA LEU A 44 10.86 14.71 1.15
C LEU A 44 10.38 14.51 2.59
N ALA A 45 11.15 14.95 3.59
CA ALA A 45 10.75 14.90 5.00
C ALA A 45 9.48 15.72 5.32
N LYS A 46 9.12 16.70 4.47
CA LYS A 46 7.89 17.50 4.59
C LYS A 46 6.72 16.90 3.82
N GLN A 47 6.98 16.07 2.80
CA GLN A 47 5.97 15.48 1.92
C GLN A 47 5.54 14.08 2.36
N LEU A 48 6.48 13.30 2.89
CA LEU A 48 6.25 11.94 3.38
C LEU A 48 5.83 11.97 4.85
N ASP A 49 5.04 10.99 5.27
CA ASP A 49 4.88 10.74 6.69
C ASP A 49 6.19 10.19 7.31
N LYS A 50 6.24 10.17 8.64
CA LYS A 50 7.45 9.77 9.37
C LYS A 50 7.89 8.34 9.08
N GLU A 51 6.94 7.42 8.89
CA GLU A 51 7.23 6.01 8.63
C GLU A 51 7.74 5.83 7.20
N ALA A 52 7.07 6.42 6.20
CA ALA A 52 7.53 6.41 4.82
C ALA A 52 8.92 7.04 4.67
N PHE A 53 9.18 8.17 5.32
CA PHE A 53 10.51 8.79 5.31
C PHE A 53 11.57 7.88 5.96
N ASN A 54 11.26 7.30 7.12
CA ASN A 54 12.17 6.38 7.81
C ASN A 54 12.50 5.15 6.93
N VAL A 55 11.49 4.56 6.31
CA VAL A 55 11.68 3.39 5.43
C VAL A 55 12.43 3.78 4.16
N CYS A 56 11.89 4.69 3.37
CA CYS A 56 12.40 4.97 2.02
C CYS A 56 13.78 5.62 2.03
N ILE A 57 14.04 6.52 3.00
CA ILE A 57 15.24 7.38 3.01
C ILE A 57 16.28 6.91 4.02
N MET A 58 15.84 6.41 5.17
CA MET A 58 16.74 5.99 6.25
C MET A 58 17.03 4.49 6.24
N GLY A 59 16.37 3.70 5.36
CA GLY A 59 16.53 2.25 5.29
C GLY A 59 15.89 1.49 6.46
N GLY A 60 14.88 2.08 7.10
CA GLY A 60 14.14 1.44 8.18
C GLY A 60 13.22 0.32 7.68
N THR A 61 12.59 -0.37 8.64
CA THR A 61 11.58 -1.40 8.39
C THR A 61 10.36 -1.14 9.27
N GLU A 62 9.18 -1.15 8.69
CA GLU A 62 7.91 -1.04 9.40
C GLU A 62 7.58 -2.33 10.17
N ARG A 63 6.59 -2.29 11.06
CA ARG A 63 6.21 -3.46 11.87
C ARG A 63 5.42 -4.49 11.03
N PRO A 64 5.67 -5.80 11.24
CA PRO A 64 4.91 -6.85 10.57
C PRO A 64 3.45 -6.88 11.05
N PHE A 65 2.53 -7.35 10.21
CA PHE A 65 1.10 -7.60 10.47
C PHE A 65 0.28 -6.37 10.88
N THR A 66 0.88 -5.18 10.93
CA THR A 66 0.20 -3.92 11.28
C THR A 66 0.35 -2.86 10.20
N ASN A 67 1.11 -3.16 9.15
CA ASN A 67 1.32 -2.26 8.03
C ASN A 67 0.14 -2.32 7.04
N LYS A 68 0.07 -1.33 6.15
CA LYS A 68 -1.15 -1.03 5.38
C LYS A 68 -1.54 -2.11 4.36
N TYR A 69 -0.58 -2.83 3.80
CA TYR A 69 -0.83 -3.67 2.63
C TYR A 69 -0.47 -5.16 2.81
N TRP A 70 -0.07 -5.60 4.01
CA TRP A 70 0.25 -7.00 4.25
C TRP A 70 -0.94 -7.92 3.92
N ASP A 71 -2.16 -7.50 4.28
CA ASP A 71 -3.42 -8.23 4.07
C ASP A 71 -4.33 -7.57 3.01
N ASN A 72 -3.76 -6.80 2.08
CA ASN A 72 -4.53 -6.21 0.99
C ASN A 72 -4.69 -7.22 -0.17
N HIS A 73 -5.94 -7.57 -0.50
CA HIS A 73 -6.31 -8.52 -1.57
C HIS A 73 -7.02 -7.84 -2.75
N GLU A 74 -7.16 -6.51 -2.73
CA GLU A 74 -7.80 -5.77 -3.80
C GLU A 74 -6.95 -5.80 -5.08
N GLU A 75 -7.60 -5.93 -6.26
CA GLU A 75 -6.90 -5.85 -7.54
C GLU A 75 -6.41 -4.42 -7.81
N GLY A 76 -5.13 -4.29 -8.14
CA GLY A 76 -4.53 -3.00 -8.43
C GLY A 76 -3.01 -3.05 -8.56
N ILE A 77 -2.42 -1.86 -8.60
CA ILE A 77 -0.99 -1.64 -8.78
C ILE A 77 -0.42 -0.93 -7.56
N TYR A 78 0.74 -1.39 -7.12
CA TYR A 78 1.55 -0.74 -6.09
C TYR A 78 2.65 0.08 -6.78
N VAL A 79 2.60 1.39 -6.56
CA VAL A 79 3.57 2.34 -7.11
C VAL A 79 4.53 2.79 -6.02
N ASP A 80 5.74 3.18 -6.39
CA ASP A 80 6.69 3.86 -5.51
C ASP A 80 6.06 5.13 -4.94
N ILE A 81 6.08 5.29 -3.64
CA ILE A 81 5.46 6.44 -2.96
C ILE A 81 6.14 7.78 -3.32
N ILE A 82 7.40 7.74 -3.73
CA ILE A 82 8.21 8.92 -4.08
C ILE A 82 8.08 9.27 -5.56
N SER A 83 8.38 8.34 -6.47
CA SER A 83 8.39 8.63 -7.91
C SER A 83 7.05 8.41 -8.60
N GLY A 84 6.13 7.67 -7.97
CA GLY A 84 4.88 7.26 -8.59
C GLY A 84 5.02 6.18 -9.66
N LYS A 85 6.22 5.62 -9.87
CA LYS A 85 6.45 4.55 -10.85
C LYS A 85 5.79 3.24 -10.41
N PRO A 86 5.13 2.50 -11.32
CA PRO A 86 4.56 1.19 -11.01
C PRO A 86 5.66 0.18 -10.73
N LEU A 87 5.59 -0.50 -9.59
CA LEU A 87 6.58 -1.47 -9.13
C LEU A 87 6.04 -2.90 -9.07
N PHE A 88 4.89 -3.09 -8.40
CA PHE A 88 4.32 -4.41 -8.18
C PHE A 88 2.82 -4.43 -8.50
N ALA A 89 2.31 -5.61 -8.81
CA ALA A 89 0.90 -5.84 -9.10
C ALA A 89 0.26 -6.78 -8.08
N SER A 90 -1.03 -6.60 -7.80
CA SER A 90 -1.80 -7.53 -6.99
C SER A 90 -1.79 -8.96 -7.56
N ALA A 91 -1.73 -9.09 -8.89
CA ALA A 91 -1.62 -10.38 -9.58
C ALA A 91 -0.33 -11.16 -9.25
N HIS A 92 0.72 -10.47 -8.77
CA HIS A 92 1.99 -11.07 -8.35
C HIS A 92 2.11 -11.20 -6.82
N LYS A 93 1.11 -10.69 -6.06
CA LYS A 93 1.09 -10.76 -4.61
C LYS A 93 0.66 -12.16 -4.15
N PHE A 94 1.27 -12.65 -3.06
CA PHE A 94 0.95 -13.95 -2.47
C PHE A 94 1.04 -13.90 -0.94
N GLU A 95 0.49 -14.90 -0.27
CA GLU A 95 0.50 -15.03 1.18
C GLU A 95 1.79 -15.66 1.66
N SER A 96 2.75 -14.86 2.06
CA SER A 96 4.05 -15.33 2.56
C SER A 96 4.05 -15.65 4.05
N GLY A 97 3.05 -15.19 4.82
CA GLY A 97 3.03 -15.30 6.28
C GLY A 97 4.07 -14.43 7.00
N SER A 98 4.80 -13.58 6.27
CA SER A 98 5.88 -12.76 6.86
C SER A 98 5.36 -11.51 7.59
N GLY A 99 4.13 -11.08 7.32
CA GLY A 99 3.54 -9.88 7.87
C GLY A 99 3.84 -8.60 7.07
N TRP A 100 4.45 -8.73 5.90
CA TRP A 100 4.65 -7.67 4.91
C TRP A 100 4.07 -8.08 3.56
N PRO A 101 3.66 -7.12 2.70
CA PRO A 101 3.25 -7.45 1.33
C PRO A 101 4.40 -8.12 0.59
N SER A 102 4.10 -9.28 0.01
CA SER A 102 5.08 -10.14 -0.65
C SER A 102 4.66 -10.41 -2.08
N PHE A 103 5.60 -10.23 -3.01
CA PHE A 103 5.39 -10.40 -4.44
C PHE A 103 6.41 -11.37 -5.01
N PHE A 104 6.01 -12.18 -6.00
CA PHE A 104 6.94 -13.12 -6.62
C PHE A 104 7.73 -12.51 -7.78
N ASP A 105 7.26 -11.39 -8.37
CA ASP A 105 7.97 -10.65 -9.43
C ASP A 105 7.52 -9.18 -9.46
N PRO A 106 8.39 -8.22 -9.83
CA PRO A 106 7.96 -6.86 -10.16
C PRO A 106 7.26 -6.81 -11.52
N ILE A 107 6.55 -5.70 -11.82
CA ILE A 107 5.93 -5.46 -13.13
C ILE A 107 6.99 -5.27 -14.21
N ASP A 108 8.07 -4.59 -13.84
CA ASP A 108 9.25 -4.37 -14.68
C ASP A 108 10.51 -4.41 -13.81
N LYS A 109 11.38 -5.38 -14.11
CA LYS A 109 12.66 -5.52 -13.41
C LYS A 109 13.58 -4.33 -13.63
N ALA A 110 13.38 -3.58 -14.73
CA ALA A 110 14.17 -2.38 -15.01
C ALA A 110 13.90 -1.23 -14.02
N GLU A 111 12.77 -1.24 -13.29
CA GLU A 111 12.44 -0.25 -12.27
C GLU A 111 12.94 -0.64 -10.86
N ILE A 112 13.61 -1.78 -10.72
CA ILE A 112 14.16 -2.30 -9.47
C ILE A 112 15.68 -2.33 -9.54
N VAL A 113 16.34 -1.98 -8.44
CA VAL A 113 17.79 -2.15 -8.24
C VAL A 113 18.01 -3.01 -7.01
N GLU A 114 18.90 -3.98 -7.16
CA GLU A 114 19.28 -4.92 -6.10
C GLU A 114 20.67 -4.57 -5.58
N HIS A 115 20.83 -4.48 -4.27
CA HIS A 115 22.09 -4.22 -3.59
C HIS A 115 22.37 -5.30 -2.56
N ARG A 116 23.65 -5.67 -2.43
CA ARG A 116 24.06 -6.53 -1.31
C ARG A 116 23.97 -5.75 0.00
N ASP A 117 23.17 -6.24 0.93
CA ASP A 117 23.04 -5.69 2.28
C ASP A 117 23.71 -6.63 3.29
N THR A 118 24.73 -6.11 3.99
CA THR A 118 25.45 -6.85 5.05
C THR A 118 25.17 -6.28 6.44
N SER A 119 24.16 -5.44 6.57
CA SER A 119 23.74 -4.85 7.86
C SER A 119 23.11 -5.90 8.79
N ALA A 120 22.95 -5.54 10.07
CA ALA A 120 22.31 -6.37 11.09
C ALA A 120 22.90 -7.81 11.23
N GLY A 121 24.18 -8.02 10.85
CA GLY A 121 24.84 -9.33 10.96
C GLY A 121 24.35 -10.39 9.98
N MET A 122 23.58 -10.00 8.95
CA MET A 122 23.04 -10.87 7.91
C MET A 122 23.59 -10.47 6.53
N THR A 123 23.57 -11.41 5.57
CA THR A 123 23.78 -11.08 4.16
C THR A 123 22.46 -11.27 3.44
N ARG A 124 21.91 -10.19 2.88
CA ARG A 124 20.62 -10.16 2.18
C ARG A 124 20.77 -9.40 0.86
N VAL A 125 19.73 -9.41 0.04
CA VAL A 125 19.60 -8.58 -1.15
C VAL A 125 18.59 -7.48 -0.86
N GLU A 126 19.05 -6.24 -0.72
CA GLU A 126 18.20 -5.06 -0.60
C GLU A 126 17.57 -4.75 -1.95
N VAL A 127 16.27 -4.41 -1.92
CA VAL A 127 15.50 -3.96 -3.09
C VAL A 127 15.24 -2.46 -2.98
N ARG A 128 15.62 -1.72 -4.00
CA ARG A 128 15.39 -0.26 -4.10
C ARG A 128 14.66 0.09 -5.39
N ALA A 129 13.85 1.14 -5.35
CA ALA A 129 13.26 1.71 -6.57
C ALA A 129 14.34 2.42 -7.39
N LYS A 130 14.44 2.16 -8.69
CA LYS A 130 15.49 2.75 -9.54
C LYS A 130 15.38 4.26 -9.65
N THR A 131 14.17 4.78 -9.85
CA THR A 131 13.94 6.20 -10.12
C THR A 131 14.14 7.08 -8.88
N SER A 132 13.66 6.66 -7.72
CA SER A 132 13.72 7.44 -6.47
C SER A 132 14.87 7.07 -5.58
N ASN A 133 15.53 5.94 -5.83
CA ASN A 133 16.48 5.29 -4.94
C ASN A 133 15.90 4.98 -3.53
N ALA A 134 14.57 4.91 -3.40
CA ALA A 134 13.92 4.55 -2.16
C ALA A 134 14.22 3.12 -1.76
N HIS A 135 14.53 2.90 -0.48
CA HIS A 135 14.54 1.55 0.08
C HIS A 135 13.12 0.99 0.07
N LEU A 136 12.93 -0.18 -0.53
CA LEU A 136 11.64 -0.86 -0.61
C LEU A 136 11.53 -2.02 0.38
N GLY A 137 12.60 -2.80 0.52
CA GLY A 137 12.62 -4.02 1.31
C GLY A 137 13.76 -4.95 0.88
N HIS A 138 13.50 -6.26 0.90
CA HIS A 138 14.51 -7.26 0.58
C HIS A 138 13.95 -8.37 -0.32
N LEU A 139 14.83 -9.01 -1.08
CA LEU A 139 14.56 -10.17 -1.91
C LEU A 139 15.06 -11.44 -1.22
N PHE A 140 14.23 -12.48 -1.26
CA PHE A 140 14.51 -13.81 -0.71
C PHE A 140 14.21 -14.88 -1.75
N ASP A 141 14.83 -16.05 -1.61
CA ASP A 141 14.68 -17.25 -2.47
C ASP A 141 13.74 -18.30 -1.85
N ASP A 142 12.89 -17.88 -0.92
CA ASP A 142 11.95 -18.71 -0.18
C ASP A 142 10.48 -18.46 -0.59
N GLY A 143 10.24 -18.04 -1.83
CA GLY A 143 8.92 -17.71 -2.37
C GLY A 143 7.96 -18.89 -2.35
N ARG A 144 7.15 -19.01 -1.27
CA ARG A 144 6.11 -20.02 -1.07
C ARG A 144 4.85 -19.38 -0.48
N ASP A 145 3.73 -19.69 -1.09
CA ASP A 145 2.42 -19.28 -0.58
C ASP A 145 2.01 -20.21 0.59
N VAL A 146 1.81 -19.62 1.78
CA VAL A 146 1.53 -20.40 3.00
C VAL A 146 0.12 -20.97 3.04
N LYS A 147 -0.85 -20.40 2.30
CA LYS A 147 -2.23 -20.90 2.23
C LYS A 147 -2.30 -22.15 1.34
N THR A 148 -1.59 -22.14 0.23
CA THR A 148 -1.62 -23.24 -0.75
C THR A 148 -0.46 -24.22 -0.63
N GLY A 149 0.62 -23.85 0.06
CA GLY A 149 1.85 -24.60 0.16
C GLY A 149 2.68 -24.66 -1.14
N LYS A 150 2.26 -23.96 -2.20
CA LYS A 150 2.92 -23.97 -3.51
C LYS A 150 4.09 -23.00 -3.56
N VAL A 151 5.15 -23.37 -4.23
CA VAL A 151 6.24 -22.46 -4.60
C VAL A 151 5.69 -21.44 -5.61
N THR A 152 6.10 -20.18 -5.46
CA THR A 152 5.73 -19.11 -6.41
C THR A 152 6.33 -19.38 -7.79
N PRO A 153 5.79 -18.79 -8.87
CA PRO A 153 6.29 -19.02 -10.24
C PRO A 153 7.79 -18.77 -10.43
N THR A 154 8.37 -17.86 -9.67
CA THR A 154 9.80 -17.52 -9.74
C THR A 154 10.63 -18.17 -8.62
N GLY A 155 9.99 -18.75 -7.59
CA GLY A 155 10.66 -19.17 -6.35
C GLY A 155 11.10 -18.00 -5.48
N MET A 156 10.92 -16.76 -5.94
CA MET A 156 11.39 -15.55 -5.26
C MET A 156 10.29 -14.92 -4.41
N ARG A 157 10.72 -14.13 -3.41
CA ARG A 157 9.86 -13.33 -2.54
C ARG A 157 10.45 -11.93 -2.36
N TYR A 158 9.86 -10.96 -3.03
CA TYR A 158 10.07 -9.53 -2.78
C TYR A 158 9.25 -9.15 -1.54
N CYS A 159 9.90 -9.05 -0.37
CA CYS A 159 9.30 -8.67 0.90
C CYS A 159 9.41 -7.14 1.06
N ILE A 160 8.31 -6.44 0.83
CA ILE A 160 8.32 -4.99 0.61
C ILE A 160 7.59 -4.27 1.75
N ASN A 161 8.11 -3.13 2.19
CA ASN A 161 7.46 -2.28 3.17
C ASN A 161 6.25 -1.57 2.53
N SER A 162 5.10 -1.63 3.18
CA SER A 162 3.90 -0.89 2.76
C SER A 162 4.12 0.62 2.71
N ALA A 163 4.93 1.13 3.66
CA ALA A 163 5.25 2.55 3.76
C ALA A 163 6.03 3.09 2.55
N ALA A 164 6.68 2.21 1.77
CA ALA A 164 7.35 2.57 0.51
C ALA A 164 6.42 2.57 -0.70
N LEU A 165 5.17 2.17 -0.54
CA LEU A 165 4.22 1.93 -1.61
C LEU A 165 2.98 2.82 -1.48
N LYS A 166 2.39 3.17 -2.64
CA LYS A 166 1.01 3.65 -2.75
C LYS A 166 0.22 2.67 -3.60
N PHE A 167 -0.89 2.15 -3.07
CA PHE A 167 -1.78 1.25 -3.82
C PHE A 167 -2.78 2.07 -4.62
N ILE A 168 -3.00 1.66 -5.88
CA ILE A 168 -3.99 2.23 -6.79
C ILE A 168 -4.91 1.09 -7.23
N PRO A 169 -6.20 1.12 -6.84
CA PRO A 169 -7.17 0.12 -7.23
C PRO A 169 -7.30 0.00 -8.75
N ARG A 170 -7.56 -1.20 -9.26
CA ARG A 170 -7.71 -1.46 -10.70
C ARG A 170 -8.73 -0.54 -11.35
N SER A 171 -9.87 -0.31 -10.70
CA SER A 171 -10.93 0.59 -11.17
C SER A 171 -10.48 2.04 -11.38
N LYS A 172 -9.32 2.44 -10.82
CA LYS A 172 -8.77 3.79 -10.86
C LYS A 172 -7.49 3.93 -11.71
N LEU A 173 -6.99 2.83 -12.29
CA LEU A 173 -5.72 2.84 -13.02
C LEU A 173 -5.74 3.76 -14.24
N LYS A 174 -6.82 3.78 -15.01
CA LYS A 174 -6.96 4.69 -16.16
C LYS A 174 -6.95 6.16 -15.74
N GLU A 175 -7.67 6.50 -14.67
CA GLU A 175 -7.73 7.85 -14.11
C GLU A 175 -6.35 8.27 -13.55
N ALA A 176 -5.59 7.31 -13.00
CA ALA A 176 -4.24 7.53 -12.52
C ALA A 176 -3.18 7.64 -13.64
N GLY A 177 -3.54 7.45 -14.91
CA GLY A 177 -2.62 7.43 -16.04
C GLY A 177 -1.85 6.11 -16.20
N LEU A 178 -2.35 5.02 -15.61
CA LEU A 178 -1.72 3.69 -15.61
C LEU A 178 -2.47 2.67 -16.50
N GLY A 179 -3.24 3.12 -17.49
CA GLY A 179 -4.03 2.24 -18.35
C GLY A 179 -3.19 1.25 -19.16
N GLU A 180 -1.99 1.62 -19.61
CA GLU A 180 -1.07 0.70 -20.31
C GLU A 180 -0.56 -0.40 -19.36
N VAL A 181 -0.25 -0.03 -18.11
CA VAL A 181 0.18 -0.98 -17.08
C VAL A 181 -0.97 -1.93 -16.72
N GLU A 182 -2.21 -1.42 -16.61
CA GLU A 182 -3.40 -2.24 -16.43
C GLU A 182 -3.52 -3.31 -17.52
N THR A 183 -3.39 -2.90 -18.79
CA THR A 183 -3.48 -3.82 -19.93
C THR A 183 -2.36 -4.87 -19.91
N LYS A 184 -1.13 -4.46 -19.56
CA LYS A 184 0.03 -5.35 -19.46
C LYS A 184 -0.15 -6.42 -18.38
N VAL A 185 -0.71 -6.04 -17.21
CA VAL A 185 -0.79 -6.91 -16.03
C VAL A 185 -2.06 -7.76 -16.02
N PHE A 186 -3.21 -7.16 -16.34
CA PHE A 186 -4.52 -7.80 -16.19
C PHE A 186 -5.16 -8.19 -17.54
N GLY A 187 -4.49 -7.86 -18.66
CA GLY A 187 -5.04 -8.01 -19.99
C GLY A 187 -5.99 -6.88 -20.37
N ALA A 188 -6.30 -6.75 -21.67
CA ALA A 188 -7.33 -5.83 -22.12
C ALA A 188 -8.67 -6.23 -21.49
N GLY A 189 -9.29 -5.34 -20.75
CA GLY A 189 -10.60 -5.59 -20.15
C GLY A 189 -11.59 -6.02 -21.22
N LYS A 190 -12.26 -7.16 -21.00
CA LYS A 190 -13.37 -7.62 -21.83
C LYS A 190 -14.57 -6.69 -21.65
#